data_a40a24ed3ec6a6e95ce898dc0d35be2e
#
_entry.id   a40a24ed3ec6a6e95ce898dc0d35be2e
#
_cell.length_a   1.000
_cell.length_b   1.000
_cell.length_c   1.000
_cell.angle_alpha   90.00
_cell.angle_beta   90.00
_cell.angle_gamma   90.00
#
_symmetry.space_group_name_H-M   'P 1'
#
loop_
_entity.id
_entity.type
_entity.pdbx_description
1 polymer ?
#
loop_
_entity_poly.entity_id
_entity_poly.type
_entity_poly.pdbx_seq_one_letter_code
_entity_poly.pdbx_strand_id
1 'polypeptide(L)'
;STLMRSSAASDVYKRQNLVFIINELDKAASGKGNGNPADVLLTLLDNLGFTDNYIECMIPTVGVYPIATANDKDQISAPLMSRFAVIEIPDYTPEEKKIIFSRYALPKVLKRIGMKEKECILTPEGLDAVISCHENTSGIRDLEQAAEHIAANALYQIEVNHVSSVTFDAEMVRELLLSC
;
A
#
# COMPACT_ATOMS: atom_id res chain seq x y z
N SER A 1 17.70 -15.12 -44.22
CA SER A 1 17.72 -15.23 -42.73
C SER A 1 17.44 -13.88 -42.10
N THR A 2 16.18 -13.45 -42.18
CA THR A 2 15.77 -12.10 -41.70
C THR A 2 14.62 -12.22 -40.71
N LEU A 3 14.72 -13.11 -39.75
CA LEU A 3 13.55 -13.46 -38.98
C LEU A 3 13.77 -13.56 -37.48
N MET A 4 14.69 -12.76 -36.93
CA MET A 4 14.73 -12.53 -35.51
C MET A 4 15.07 -11.05 -35.21
N ARG A 5 14.35 -10.15 -35.80
CA ARG A 5 14.14 -8.85 -35.16
C ARG A 5 13.08 -9.09 -34.12
N SER A 6 13.59 -9.42 -32.95
CA SER A 6 12.81 -9.84 -31.83
C SER A 6 11.64 -8.88 -31.56
N SER A 7 10.47 -9.43 -31.24
CA SER A 7 9.34 -8.73 -30.69
C SER A 7 9.74 -7.82 -29.52
N ALA A 8 10.81 -8.13 -28.80
CA ALA A 8 11.39 -7.30 -27.75
C ALA A 8 11.90 -5.94 -28.27
N ALA A 9 12.61 -5.88 -29.40
CA ALA A 9 13.04 -4.60 -29.96
C ALA A 9 11.87 -3.77 -30.50
N SER A 10 10.84 -4.43 -31.04
CA SER A 10 9.61 -3.79 -31.47
C SER A 10 8.78 -3.31 -30.24
N ASP A 11 8.80 -4.04 -29.13
CA ASP A 11 8.12 -3.65 -27.89
C ASP A 11 8.83 -2.49 -27.17
N VAL A 12 10.15 -2.43 -27.17
CA VAL A 12 10.92 -1.29 -26.64
C VAL A 12 10.64 -0.03 -27.46
N TYR A 13 10.53 -0.12 -28.77
CA TYR A 13 10.18 1.03 -29.62
C TYR A 13 8.73 1.51 -29.46
N LYS A 14 7.83 0.65 -28.99
CA LYS A 14 6.42 0.99 -28.74
C LYS A 14 6.15 1.50 -27.34
N ARG A 15 7.08 1.35 -26.40
CA ARG A 15 6.94 1.81 -25.02
C ARG A 15 7.76 3.08 -24.78
N GLN A 16 7.43 4.13 -25.49
CA GLN A 16 7.88 5.47 -25.15
C GLN A 16 7.16 5.92 -23.88
N ASN A 17 7.87 6.61 -22.97
CA ASN A 17 7.36 7.12 -21.70
C ASN A 17 6.98 6.01 -20.69
N LEU A 18 7.88 5.08 -20.45
CA LEU A 18 7.73 4.06 -19.42
C LEU A 18 7.74 4.69 -18.03
N VAL A 19 6.68 4.46 -17.25
CA VAL A 19 6.70 4.76 -15.81
C VAL A 19 7.19 3.53 -15.05
N PHE A 20 8.28 3.68 -14.32
CA PHE A 20 8.89 2.63 -13.51
C PHE A 20 8.58 2.87 -12.05
N ILE A 21 7.79 2.00 -11.44
CA ILE A 21 7.35 2.13 -10.05
C ILE A 21 8.25 1.27 -9.15
N ILE A 22 8.90 1.91 -8.19
CA ILE A 22 9.78 1.27 -7.20
C ILE A 22 9.09 1.37 -5.83
N ASN A 23 8.62 0.25 -5.32
CA ASN A 23 8.03 0.22 -3.99
C ASN A 23 9.08 -0.03 -2.92
N GLU A 24 8.94 0.65 -1.77
CA GLU A 24 9.80 0.48 -0.60
C GLU A 24 11.30 0.70 -0.90
N LEU A 25 11.61 1.84 -1.51
CA LEU A 25 12.99 2.20 -1.89
C LEU A 25 13.94 2.22 -0.67
N ASP A 26 13.45 2.59 0.50
CA ASP A 26 14.16 2.57 1.78
C ASP A 26 14.71 1.17 2.12
N LYS A 27 14.00 0.10 1.77
CA LYS A 27 14.45 -1.29 2.01
C LYS A 27 15.48 -1.78 1.00
N ALA A 28 15.47 -1.24 -0.21
CA ALA A 28 16.42 -1.61 -1.25
C ALA A 28 17.86 -1.17 -0.91
N ALA A 29 18.02 -0.09 -0.13
CA ALA A 29 19.31 0.47 0.25
C ALA A 29 20.04 -0.30 1.38
N SER A 30 19.37 -1.22 2.07
CA SER A 30 19.90 -1.92 3.25
C SER A 30 20.52 -3.30 2.96
N GLY A 31 20.61 -3.72 1.71
CA GLY A 31 21.13 -5.04 1.32
C GLY A 31 22.64 -5.18 1.53
N LYS A 32 23.05 -6.02 2.47
CA LYS A 32 24.46 -6.44 2.70
C LYS A 32 24.86 -7.60 1.76
N GLY A 33 24.54 -7.52 0.48
CA GLY A 33 24.84 -8.55 -0.52
C GLY A 33 25.86 -8.11 -1.57
N ASN A 34 26.24 -9.01 -2.48
CA ASN A 34 27.12 -8.73 -3.62
C ASN A 34 26.42 -7.77 -4.61
N GLY A 35 26.64 -6.49 -4.46
CA GLY A 35 26.05 -5.41 -5.23
C GLY A 35 24.97 -4.66 -4.45
N ASN A 36 25.08 -3.35 -4.44
CA ASN A 36 24.08 -2.49 -3.81
C ASN A 36 23.02 -2.14 -4.87
N PRO A 37 21.73 -2.53 -4.70
CA PRO A 37 20.67 -2.16 -5.62
C PRO A 37 20.56 -0.64 -5.85
N ALA A 38 20.97 0.16 -4.88
CA ALA A 38 21.03 1.61 -4.98
C ALA A 38 21.95 2.10 -6.09
N ASP A 39 23.08 1.41 -6.34
CA ASP A 39 24.04 1.82 -7.37
C ASP A 39 23.48 1.57 -8.79
N VAL A 40 22.72 0.49 -8.96
CA VAL A 40 22.02 0.19 -10.22
C VAL A 40 20.94 1.25 -10.49
N LEU A 41 20.20 1.65 -9.44
CA LEU A 41 19.19 2.69 -9.54
C LEU A 41 19.80 4.05 -9.89
N LEU A 42 20.97 4.40 -9.37
CA LEU A 42 21.66 5.63 -9.75
C LEU A 42 21.93 5.68 -11.25
N THR A 43 22.42 4.59 -11.82
CA THR A 43 22.70 4.50 -13.27
C THR A 43 21.41 4.64 -14.09
N LEU A 44 20.31 4.02 -13.62
CA LEU A 44 19.01 4.14 -14.26
C LEU A 44 18.47 5.58 -14.23
N LEU A 45 18.61 6.27 -13.07
CA LEU A 45 18.10 7.61 -12.86
C LEU A 45 18.90 8.68 -13.61
N ASP A 46 20.18 8.44 -13.88
CA ASP A 46 21.03 9.35 -14.65
C ASP A 46 20.77 9.30 -16.16
N ASN A 47 19.84 8.48 -16.64
CA ASN A 47 19.50 8.30 -18.06
C ASN A 47 20.70 7.93 -18.95
N LEU A 48 21.74 7.35 -18.37
CA LEU A 48 22.94 6.93 -19.08
C LEU A 48 22.80 5.56 -19.75
N GLY A 49 21.69 4.88 -19.53
CA GLY A 49 21.54 3.48 -19.87
C GLY A 49 22.28 2.57 -18.91
N PHE A 50 22.00 1.30 -18.96
CA PHE A 50 22.74 0.27 -18.20
C PHE A 50 23.09 -0.89 -19.12
N THR A 51 24.21 -1.55 -18.85
CA THR A 51 24.58 -2.78 -19.55
C THR A 51 23.97 -3.95 -18.81
N ASP A 52 23.09 -4.67 -19.50
CA ASP A 52 22.56 -5.92 -18.97
C ASP A 52 23.60 -7.02 -19.17
N ASN A 53 24.01 -7.67 -18.07
CA ASN A 53 25.06 -8.68 -18.09
C ASN A 53 24.61 -10.01 -18.73
N TYR A 54 23.31 -10.25 -18.84
CA TYR A 54 22.77 -11.46 -19.46
C TYR A 54 22.61 -11.29 -20.98
N ILE A 55 22.13 -10.12 -21.39
CA ILE A 55 21.92 -9.81 -22.83
C ILE A 55 23.21 -9.25 -23.46
N GLU A 56 24.17 -8.84 -22.61
CA GLU A 56 25.47 -8.25 -23.04
C GLU A 56 25.30 -7.02 -23.93
N CYS A 57 24.24 -6.25 -23.74
CA CYS A 57 24.02 -5.03 -24.51
C CYS A 57 23.60 -3.85 -23.58
N MET A 58 23.86 -2.65 -24.05
CA MET A 58 23.44 -1.43 -23.40
C MET A 58 21.95 -1.20 -23.65
N ILE A 59 21.18 -1.08 -22.58
CA ILE A 59 19.76 -0.74 -22.60
C ILE A 59 19.63 0.76 -22.33
N PRO A 60 19.09 1.55 -23.27
CA PRO A 60 18.89 2.97 -23.05
C PRO A 60 17.76 3.20 -22.06
N THR A 61 17.96 4.13 -21.12
CA THR A 61 16.98 4.51 -20.10
C THR A 61 16.30 5.87 -20.35
N VAL A 62 16.58 6.48 -21.48
CA VAL A 62 15.97 7.74 -21.91
C VAL A 62 14.45 7.57 -22.07
N GLY A 63 13.66 8.45 -21.44
CA GLY A 63 12.20 8.38 -21.47
C GLY A 63 11.60 7.43 -20.44
N VAL A 64 12.37 6.99 -19.45
CA VAL A 64 11.89 6.28 -18.28
C VAL A 64 11.60 7.31 -17.16
N TYR A 65 10.41 7.24 -16.60
CA TYR A 65 9.99 8.10 -15.49
C TYR A 65 9.89 7.27 -14.22
N PRO A 66 10.87 7.33 -13.31
CA PRO A 66 10.83 6.58 -12.07
C PRO A 66 9.93 7.28 -11.04
N ILE A 67 9.08 6.50 -10.41
CA ILE A 67 8.29 6.89 -9.23
C ILE A 67 8.65 5.92 -8.12
N ALA A 68 9.10 6.43 -6.97
CA ALA A 68 9.45 5.59 -5.84
C ALA A 68 8.54 5.88 -4.65
N THR A 69 8.24 4.84 -3.87
CA THR A 69 7.60 4.96 -2.55
C THR A 69 8.60 4.57 -1.47
N ALA A 70 8.55 5.23 -0.32
CA ALA A 70 9.35 4.92 0.84
C ALA A 70 8.58 5.27 2.11
N ASN A 71 8.82 4.53 3.19
CA ASN A 71 8.25 4.83 4.50
C ASN A 71 9.19 5.74 5.32
N ASP A 72 10.50 5.59 5.10
CA ASP A 72 11.52 6.32 5.82
C ASP A 72 12.57 6.89 4.84
N LYS A 73 12.52 8.20 4.65
CA LYS A 73 13.45 8.91 3.75
C LYS A 73 14.90 8.89 4.26
N ASP A 74 15.11 8.77 5.56
CA ASP A 74 16.45 8.82 6.16
C ASP A 74 17.25 7.53 5.91
N GLN A 75 16.57 6.46 5.50
CA GLN A 75 17.23 5.22 5.08
C GLN A 75 17.66 5.24 3.60
N ILE A 76 17.26 6.25 2.84
CA ILE A 76 17.64 6.40 1.45
C ILE A 76 18.96 7.18 1.36
N SER A 77 19.91 6.70 0.57
CA SER A 77 21.19 7.37 0.40
C SER A 77 21.05 8.77 -0.21
N ALA A 78 21.87 9.72 0.25
CA ALA A 78 21.86 11.09 -0.25
C ALA A 78 22.01 11.21 -1.80
N PRO A 79 22.85 10.39 -2.47
CA PRO A 79 22.91 10.38 -3.94
C PRO A 79 21.60 10.01 -4.63
N LEU A 80 20.83 9.08 -4.06
CA LEU A 80 19.51 8.73 -4.59
C LEU A 80 18.50 9.84 -4.33
N MET A 81 18.47 10.36 -3.09
CA MET A 81 17.55 11.45 -2.73
C MET A 81 17.72 12.68 -3.61
N SER A 82 18.95 13.02 -4.02
CA SER A 82 19.21 14.18 -4.88
C SER A 82 18.61 14.06 -6.29
N ARG A 83 18.19 12.88 -6.70
CA ARG A 83 17.60 12.60 -8.03
C ARG A 83 16.09 12.54 -8.02
N PHE A 84 15.46 12.54 -6.84
CA PHE A 84 14.01 12.52 -6.70
C PHE A 84 13.46 13.86 -6.24
N ALA A 85 12.32 14.24 -6.79
CA ALA A 85 11.48 15.27 -6.19
C ALA A 85 10.63 14.60 -5.08
N VAL A 86 10.87 14.98 -3.84
CA VAL A 86 10.19 14.36 -2.70
C VAL A 86 8.83 14.99 -2.49
N ILE A 87 7.80 14.16 -2.41
CA ILE A 87 6.44 14.53 -2.04
C ILE A 87 6.11 13.80 -0.75
N GLU A 88 5.99 14.54 0.34
CA GLU A 88 5.59 13.98 1.63
C GLU A 88 4.07 13.81 1.68
N ILE A 89 3.63 12.61 2.06
CA ILE A 89 2.22 12.30 2.29
C ILE A 89 2.04 12.24 3.81
N PRO A 90 1.33 13.20 4.41
CA PRO A 90 1.10 13.20 5.85
C PRO A 90 0.19 12.05 6.27
N ASP A 91 0.28 11.64 7.53
CA ASP A 91 -0.65 10.71 8.14
C ASP A 91 -2.05 11.33 8.23
N TYR A 92 -3.06 10.44 8.24
CA TYR A 92 -4.45 10.85 8.39
C TYR A 92 -4.74 11.35 9.81
N THR A 93 -5.50 12.44 9.89
CA THR A 93 -6.04 12.92 11.17
C THR A 93 -7.10 11.95 11.72
N PRO A 94 -7.39 11.98 13.03
CA PRO A 94 -8.45 11.15 13.61
C PRO A 94 -9.81 11.34 12.93
N GLU A 95 -10.14 12.57 12.54
CA GLU A 95 -11.38 12.88 11.82
C GLU A 95 -11.41 12.26 10.42
N GLU A 96 -10.31 12.31 9.71
CA GLU A 96 -10.17 11.66 8.40
C GLU A 96 -10.24 10.14 8.54
N LYS A 97 -9.60 9.57 9.56
CA LYS A 97 -9.69 8.14 9.87
C LYS A 97 -11.13 7.70 10.13
N LYS A 98 -11.94 8.49 10.86
CA LYS A 98 -13.37 8.23 11.06
C LYS A 98 -14.14 8.18 9.74
N ILE A 99 -13.90 9.15 8.88
CA ILE A 99 -14.54 9.21 7.55
C ILE A 99 -14.13 8.01 6.70
N ILE A 100 -12.84 7.69 6.68
CA ILE A 100 -12.31 6.56 5.91
C ILE A 100 -12.91 5.25 6.43
N PHE A 101 -12.95 5.06 7.74
CA PHE A 101 -13.50 3.84 8.33
C PHE A 101 -14.98 3.68 8.01
N SER A 102 -15.80 4.71 8.28
CA SER A 102 -17.26 4.62 8.16
C SER A 102 -17.74 4.58 6.71
N ARG A 103 -17.10 5.33 5.80
CA ARG A 103 -17.56 5.44 4.40
C ARG A 103 -16.88 4.48 3.43
N TYR A 104 -15.70 3.99 3.76
CA TYR A 104 -14.92 3.17 2.84
C TYR A 104 -14.53 1.82 3.40
N ALA A 105 -13.86 1.75 4.57
CA ALA A 105 -13.32 0.49 5.07
C ALA A 105 -14.43 -0.50 5.45
N LEU A 106 -15.32 -0.12 6.35
CA LEU A 106 -16.41 -0.99 6.81
C LEU A 106 -17.37 -1.40 5.68
N PRO A 107 -17.91 -0.47 4.85
CA PRO A 107 -18.78 -0.87 3.74
C PRO A 107 -18.11 -1.77 2.71
N LYS A 108 -16.81 -1.54 2.42
CA LYS A 108 -16.01 -2.39 1.52
C LYS A 108 -15.93 -3.83 2.03
N VAL A 109 -15.68 -4.01 3.34
CA VAL A 109 -15.60 -5.32 3.97
C VAL A 109 -16.96 -6.00 4.00
N LEU A 110 -18.01 -5.31 4.45
CA LEU A 110 -19.37 -5.84 4.48
C LEU A 110 -19.83 -6.33 3.10
N LYS A 111 -19.58 -5.53 2.06
CA LYS A 111 -19.89 -5.91 0.68
C LYS A 111 -19.12 -7.18 0.24
N ARG A 112 -17.84 -7.32 0.64
CA ARG A 112 -17.01 -8.49 0.30
C ARG A 112 -17.55 -9.77 0.91
N ILE A 113 -18.10 -9.72 2.12
CA ILE A 113 -18.67 -10.90 2.82
C ILE A 113 -20.16 -11.08 2.57
N GLY A 114 -20.80 -10.20 1.78
CA GLY A 114 -22.19 -10.30 1.40
C GLY A 114 -23.18 -9.78 2.47
N MET A 115 -22.71 -9.06 3.48
CA MET A 115 -23.53 -8.44 4.51
C MET A 115 -24.09 -7.07 4.07
N LYS A 116 -25.26 -6.74 4.59
CA LYS A 116 -25.86 -5.42 4.40
C LYS A 116 -25.43 -4.49 5.55
N GLU A 117 -25.33 -3.21 5.27
CA GLU A 117 -24.98 -2.19 6.26
C GLU A 117 -25.93 -2.16 7.48
N LYS A 118 -27.19 -2.58 7.29
CA LYS A 118 -28.18 -2.67 8.36
C LYS A 118 -27.96 -3.84 9.34
N GLU A 119 -27.17 -4.81 8.95
CA GLU A 119 -26.87 -6.01 9.75
C GLU A 119 -25.70 -5.79 10.70
N CYS A 120 -24.81 -4.83 10.38
CA CYS A 120 -23.68 -4.44 11.21
C CYS A 120 -23.72 -2.93 11.46
N ILE A 121 -24.18 -2.55 12.64
CA ILE A 121 -24.38 -1.15 13.04
C ILE A 121 -23.26 -0.76 14.00
N LEU A 122 -22.55 0.31 13.68
CA LEU A 122 -21.55 0.88 14.58
C LEU A 122 -22.08 2.19 15.16
N THR A 123 -22.09 2.31 16.49
CA THR A 123 -22.48 3.57 17.12
C THR A 123 -21.40 4.64 16.97
N PRO A 124 -21.71 5.93 17.13
CA PRO A 124 -20.70 6.99 17.13
C PRO A 124 -19.59 6.75 18.16
N GLU A 125 -19.95 6.28 19.37
CA GLU A 125 -19.02 5.95 20.45
C GLU A 125 -18.17 4.72 20.10
N GLY A 126 -18.75 3.74 19.39
CA GLY A 126 -18.04 2.59 18.85
C GLY A 126 -17.02 3.00 17.80
N LEU A 127 -17.40 3.92 16.91
CA LEU A 127 -16.46 4.47 15.91
C LEU A 127 -15.30 5.21 16.60
N ASP A 128 -15.58 6.01 17.62
CA ASP A 128 -14.53 6.69 18.39
C ASP A 128 -13.60 5.69 19.09
N ALA A 129 -14.13 4.59 19.59
CA ALA A 129 -13.32 3.52 20.17
C ALA A 129 -12.40 2.85 19.13
N VAL A 130 -12.89 2.57 17.91
CA VAL A 130 -12.04 2.03 16.82
C VAL A 130 -10.86 2.96 16.54
N ILE A 131 -11.11 4.26 16.41
CA ILE A 131 -10.05 5.23 16.10
C ILE A 131 -9.06 5.36 17.27
N SER A 132 -9.55 5.36 18.52
CA SER A 132 -8.68 5.41 19.70
C SER A 132 -7.76 4.20 19.81
N CYS A 133 -8.21 3.00 19.45
CA CYS A 133 -7.38 1.80 19.43
C CYS A 133 -6.26 1.89 18.38
N HIS A 134 -6.43 2.73 17.33
CA HIS A 134 -5.49 2.88 16.22
C HIS A 134 -4.94 4.30 16.10
N GLU A 135 -4.87 5.05 17.20
CA GLU A 135 -4.40 6.43 17.20
C GLU A 135 -2.92 6.54 16.80
N ASN A 136 -2.10 5.60 17.27
CA ASN A 136 -0.65 5.57 17.06
C ASN A 136 -0.21 4.82 15.80
N THR A 137 -1.13 4.34 14.97
CA THR A 137 -0.80 3.63 13.74
C THR A 137 -0.89 4.56 12.55
N SER A 138 0.12 4.51 11.68
CA SER A 138 0.12 5.23 10.43
C SER A 138 -0.64 4.46 9.34
N GLY A 139 -1.39 5.20 8.53
CA GLY A 139 -2.12 4.62 7.40
C GLY A 139 -3.49 4.04 7.75
N ILE A 140 -4.06 3.29 6.81
CA ILE A 140 -5.43 2.76 6.88
C ILE A 140 -5.50 1.23 6.96
N ARG A 141 -4.34 0.54 6.89
CA ARG A 141 -4.32 -0.94 6.89
C ARG A 141 -4.92 -1.52 8.17
N ASP A 142 -4.56 -0.95 9.31
CA ASP A 142 -5.07 -1.42 10.60
C ASP A 142 -6.56 -1.11 10.76
N LEU A 143 -7.04 -0.02 10.17
CA LEU A 143 -8.47 0.29 10.11
C LEU A 143 -9.24 -0.72 9.23
N GLU A 144 -8.66 -1.17 8.12
CA GLU A 144 -9.26 -2.23 7.30
C GLU A 144 -9.30 -3.55 8.08
N GLN A 145 -8.25 -3.89 8.83
CA GLN A 145 -8.26 -5.08 9.71
C GLN A 145 -9.32 -4.97 10.81
N ALA A 146 -9.42 -3.81 11.47
CA ALA A 146 -10.47 -3.58 12.46
C ALA A 146 -11.88 -3.75 11.86
N ALA A 147 -12.09 -3.26 10.65
CA ALA A 147 -13.36 -3.47 9.93
C ALA A 147 -13.61 -4.95 9.64
N GLU A 148 -12.58 -5.72 9.30
CA GLU A 148 -12.67 -7.17 9.10
C GLU A 148 -13.06 -7.90 10.38
N HIS A 149 -12.45 -7.55 11.52
CA HIS A 149 -12.76 -8.14 12.83
C HIS A 149 -14.20 -7.85 13.25
N ILE A 150 -14.64 -6.59 13.11
CA ILE A 150 -16.03 -6.19 13.43
C ILE A 150 -17.03 -6.92 12.53
N ALA A 151 -16.79 -6.95 11.25
CA ALA A 151 -17.66 -7.61 10.28
C ALA A 151 -17.71 -9.14 10.48
N ALA A 152 -16.57 -9.76 10.77
CA ALA A 152 -16.52 -11.20 11.07
C ALA A 152 -17.28 -11.55 12.35
N ASN A 153 -17.15 -10.73 13.42
CA ASN A 153 -17.90 -10.92 14.66
C ASN A 153 -19.40 -10.73 14.44
N ALA A 154 -19.81 -9.70 13.68
CA ALA A 154 -21.19 -9.49 13.31
C ALA A 154 -21.78 -10.70 12.58
N LEU A 155 -21.07 -11.21 11.57
CA LEU A 155 -21.49 -12.38 10.82
C LEU A 155 -21.62 -13.62 11.72
N TYR A 156 -20.63 -13.84 12.59
CA TYR A 156 -20.68 -14.94 13.56
C TYR A 156 -21.91 -14.85 14.48
N GLN A 157 -22.20 -13.67 15.02
CA GLN A 157 -23.36 -13.50 15.90
C GLN A 157 -24.69 -13.69 15.15
N ILE A 158 -24.79 -13.22 13.93
CA ILE A 158 -25.99 -13.41 13.09
C ILE A 158 -26.22 -14.90 12.81
N GLU A 159 -25.18 -15.63 12.42
CA GLU A 159 -25.31 -17.05 12.05
C GLU A 159 -25.51 -17.97 13.27
N VAL A 160 -24.80 -17.72 14.37
CA VAL A 160 -24.85 -18.58 15.57
C VAL A 160 -26.00 -18.21 16.50
N ASN A 161 -26.24 -16.94 16.74
CA ASN A 161 -27.27 -16.47 17.67
C ASN A 161 -28.61 -16.16 16.99
N HIS A 162 -28.68 -16.28 15.64
CA HIS A 162 -29.87 -16.04 14.83
C HIS A 162 -30.48 -14.63 15.05
N VAL A 163 -29.60 -13.63 15.28
CA VAL A 163 -30.00 -12.22 15.36
C VAL A 163 -30.07 -11.60 13.99
N SER A 164 -30.92 -10.59 13.80
CA SER A 164 -31.07 -9.92 12.50
C SER A 164 -30.04 -8.81 12.27
N SER A 165 -29.45 -8.30 13.34
CA SER A 165 -28.42 -7.25 13.26
C SER A 165 -27.62 -7.23 14.58
N VAL A 166 -26.40 -6.71 14.50
CA VAL A 166 -25.49 -6.52 15.63
C VAL A 166 -25.11 -5.05 15.71
N THR A 167 -25.20 -4.47 16.91
CA THR A 167 -24.81 -3.08 17.17
C THR A 167 -23.55 -3.09 18.02
N PHE A 168 -22.50 -2.44 17.52
CA PHE A 168 -21.21 -2.32 18.22
C PHE A 168 -21.13 -0.96 18.91
N ASP A 169 -21.07 -0.97 20.22
CA ASP A 169 -20.77 0.18 21.04
C ASP A 169 -19.28 0.25 21.40
N ALA A 170 -18.89 1.21 22.23
CA ALA A 170 -17.49 1.42 22.58
C ALA A 170 -16.90 0.25 23.41
N GLU A 171 -17.73 -0.42 24.23
CA GLU A 171 -17.28 -1.53 25.08
C GLU A 171 -17.01 -2.77 24.24
N MET A 172 -17.96 -3.16 23.40
CA MET A 172 -17.82 -4.29 22.48
C MET A 172 -16.65 -4.13 21.53
N VAL A 173 -16.45 -2.92 21.00
CA VAL A 173 -15.32 -2.63 20.11
C VAL A 173 -13.99 -2.80 20.83
N ARG A 174 -13.85 -2.28 22.05
CA ARG A 174 -12.62 -2.44 22.85
C ARG A 174 -12.33 -3.89 23.19
N GLU A 175 -13.34 -4.63 23.63
CA GLU A 175 -13.18 -6.06 23.90
C GLU A 175 -12.72 -6.82 22.66
N LEU A 176 -13.33 -6.53 21.50
CA LEU A 176 -13.02 -7.22 20.25
C LEU A 176 -11.62 -6.89 19.72
N LEU A 177 -11.21 -5.60 19.77
CA LEU A 177 -9.93 -5.17 19.16
C LEU A 177 -8.74 -5.26 20.13
N LEU A 178 -8.95 -5.28 21.47
CA LEU A 178 -7.87 -5.45 22.44
C LEU A 178 -7.61 -6.92 22.78
N SER A 179 -8.49 -7.83 22.39
CA SER A 179 -8.30 -9.28 22.56
C SER A 179 -7.57 -9.94 21.39
N CYS A 180 -7.16 -9.18 20.40
CA CYS A 180 -6.32 -9.57 19.28
C CYS A 180 -4.93 -8.97 19.44
#